data_ac66a21f9d2f92322e4d97512034270a
#
_entry.id   ac66a21f9d2f92322e4d97512034270a
#
_cell.length_a   1.000
_cell.length_b   1.000
_cell.length_c   1.000
_cell.angle_alpha   90.00
_cell.angle_beta   90.00
_cell.angle_gamma   90.00
#
_symmetry.space_group_name_H-M   'P 1'
#
loop_
_entity.id
_entity.type
_entity.pdbx_description
1 polymer ?
#
loop_
_entity_poly.entity_id
_entity_poly.type
_entity_poly.pdbx_seq_one_letter_code
_entity_poly.pdbx_strand_id
1 'polypeptide(L)'
;TVVRMNRDTYYSAAVIDTTQGATLTIPETNGRYLSVMVVQNDHYIDQVFLEPGTHEITSDTDFAMVTMRIRANQSDPGDNDAIAALRAGVKLEVGGNASHVRPNYDMEQLVALRDELTVEGTKLGTLMGMQGAHGTIEPMMHLYGTAIGWGLLPDAQAQYLGSPKFANDGCYMASYAAPPFNEPGFFSITIYDADGWIYTEDGILNEFNMNLNEDGSFDAYFGECGEVDNNLPTVEGWNYILRIYEPRLDELQEFRLPEMKKIS
;
A
#
# COMPACT_ATOMS: atom_id res chain seq x y z
N THR A 1 11.66 -5.94 8.36
CA THR A 1 10.25 -5.82 8.74
C THR A 1 9.89 -4.35 8.73
N VAL A 2 8.78 -3.99 8.13
CA VAL A 2 8.29 -2.60 7.95
C VAL A 2 6.95 -2.50 8.67
N VAL A 3 6.74 -1.41 9.41
CA VAL A 3 5.44 -1.10 10.03
C VAL A 3 4.40 -0.78 8.96
N ARG A 4 3.13 -0.92 9.29
CA ARG A 4 1.98 -0.62 8.41
C ARG A 4 1.99 -1.36 7.07
N MET A 5 2.55 -2.57 7.05
CA MET A 5 2.43 -3.49 5.92
C MET A 5 0.95 -3.83 5.67
N ASN A 6 0.61 -4.16 4.43
CA ASN A 6 -0.69 -4.75 4.13
C ASN A 6 -0.61 -6.29 4.14
N ARG A 7 -1.76 -6.93 4.11
CA ARG A 7 -1.91 -8.38 3.92
C ARG A 7 -2.63 -8.72 2.60
N ASP A 8 -2.92 -7.71 1.80
CA ASP A 8 -3.69 -7.86 0.57
C ASP A 8 -2.88 -8.42 -0.58
N THR A 9 -1.56 -8.17 -0.57
CA THR A 9 -0.71 -8.47 -1.72
C THR A 9 0.58 -9.18 -1.30
N TYR A 10 1.03 -10.09 -2.16
CA TYR A 10 2.39 -10.61 -2.10
C TYR A 10 3.35 -9.70 -2.84
N TYR A 11 4.50 -9.47 -2.23
CA TYR A 11 5.56 -8.62 -2.78
C TYR A 11 6.68 -9.44 -3.41
N SER A 12 7.23 -8.91 -4.49
CA SER A 12 8.55 -9.29 -5.01
C SER A 12 9.30 -8.02 -5.35
N ALA A 13 10.60 -7.98 -5.08
CA ALA A 13 11.40 -6.80 -5.36
C ALA A 13 12.77 -7.17 -5.87
N ALA A 14 13.32 -6.32 -6.74
CA ALA A 14 14.69 -6.41 -7.24
C ALA A 14 15.28 -5.00 -7.38
N VAL A 15 16.54 -4.84 -7.00
CA VAL A 15 17.33 -3.65 -7.36
C VAL A 15 18.04 -3.95 -8.68
N ILE A 16 17.86 -3.07 -9.65
CA ILE A 16 18.41 -3.21 -10.99
C ILE A 16 19.34 -2.07 -11.37
N ASP A 17 20.32 -2.35 -12.20
CA ASP A 17 21.15 -1.37 -12.89
C ASP A 17 20.41 -0.93 -14.16
N THR A 18 20.00 0.35 -14.18
CA THR A 18 19.20 0.94 -15.26
C THR A 18 20.02 1.62 -16.34
N THR A 19 21.35 1.66 -16.20
CA THR A 19 22.27 2.39 -17.11
C THR A 19 22.28 1.88 -18.55
N GLN A 20 21.85 0.62 -18.76
CA GLN A 20 21.75 -0.01 -20.09
C GLN A 20 20.29 -0.36 -20.44
N GLY A 21 19.32 0.24 -19.74
CA GLY A 21 17.91 -0.05 -19.91
C GLY A 21 17.48 -1.40 -19.31
N ALA A 22 16.18 -1.56 -19.17
CA ALA A 22 15.55 -2.80 -18.73
C ALA A 22 14.17 -2.95 -19.37
N THR A 23 13.69 -4.18 -19.48
CA THR A 23 12.33 -4.47 -19.92
C THR A 23 11.61 -5.35 -18.92
N LEU A 24 10.33 -5.08 -18.73
CA LEU A 24 9.42 -5.83 -17.89
C LEU A 24 8.35 -6.48 -18.77
N THR A 25 8.16 -7.79 -18.66
CA THR A 25 7.01 -8.47 -19.27
C THR A 25 6.05 -8.93 -18.20
N ILE A 26 4.80 -8.46 -18.26
CA ILE A 26 3.69 -8.85 -17.40
C ILE A 26 2.80 -9.82 -18.17
N PRO A 27 2.56 -11.05 -17.69
CA PRO A 27 1.64 -11.98 -18.33
C PRO A 27 0.19 -11.56 -18.13
N GLU A 28 -0.74 -12.21 -18.85
CA GLU A 28 -2.19 -12.07 -18.60
C GLU A 28 -2.53 -12.39 -17.13
N THR A 29 -3.21 -11.46 -16.47
CA THR A 29 -3.54 -11.56 -15.04
C THR A 29 -4.90 -12.18 -14.78
N ASN A 30 -5.74 -12.32 -15.85
CA ASN A 30 -7.12 -12.81 -15.78
C ASN A 30 -7.98 -12.02 -14.76
N GLY A 31 -7.80 -10.71 -14.73
CA GLY A 31 -8.53 -9.81 -13.83
C GLY A 31 -7.94 -9.71 -12.40
N ARG A 32 -6.87 -10.43 -12.08
CA ARG A 32 -6.20 -10.28 -10.79
C ARG A 32 -5.35 -9.00 -10.78
N TYR A 33 -5.49 -8.20 -9.73
CA TYR A 33 -4.62 -7.04 -9.55
C TYR A 33 -3.15 -7.47 -9.47
N LEU A 34 -2.36 -6.90 -10.34
CA LEU A 34 -0.91 -6.96 -10.33
C LEU A 34 -0.38 -5.58 -10.67
N SER A 35 0.48 -5.04 -9.85
CA SER A 35 1.18 -3.79 -10.16
C SER A 35 2.69 -3.96 -10.04
N VAL A 36 3.43 -3.31 -10.94
CA VAL A 36 4.89 -3.24 -10.86
C VAL A 36 5.28 -1.77 -10.85
N MET A 37 5.84 -1.33 -9.74
CA MET A 37 6.29 0.04 -9.50
C MET A 37 7.81 0.11 -9.61
N VAL A 38 8.30 1.11 -10.31
CA VAL A 38 9.73 1.44 -10.43
C VAL A 38 10.02 2.62 -9.52
N VAL A 39 10.74 2.36 -8.43
CA VAL A 39 11.20 3.38 -7.50
C VAL A 39 12.64 3.72 -7.84
N GLN A 40 12.90 4.91 -8.33
CA GLN A 40 14.25 5.37 -8.66
C GLN A 40 15.10 5.55 -7.39
N ASN A 41 16.41 5.62 -7.54
CA ASN A 41 17.32 5.69 -6.39
C ASN A 41 17.15 6.97 -5.54
N ASP A 42 16.57 8.01 -6.10
CA ASP A 42 16.17 9.25 -5.42
C ASP A 42 14.72 9.24 -4.91
N HIS A 43 14.07 8.08 -5.00
CA HIS A 43 12.71 7.80 -4.55
C HIS A 43 11.58 8.42 -5.39
N TYR A 44 11.84 9.03 -6.55
CA TYR A 44 10.76 9.37 -7.48
C TYR A 44 10.21 8.11 -8.16
N ILE A 45 8.93 8.15 -8.54
CA ILE A 45 8.20 7.03 -9.11
C ILE A 45 7.53 7.50 -10.40
N ASP A 46 8.26 7.38 -11.50
CA ASP A 46 7.77 7.82 -12.81
C ASP A 46 6.94 6.74 -13.51
N GLN A 47 7.09 5.47 -13.10
CA GLN A 47 6.44 4.35 -13.78
C GLN A 47 5.79 3.39 -12.79
N VAL A 48 4.51 3.11 -13.06
CA VAL A 48 3.75 2.00 -12.44
C VAL A 48 3.01 1.27 -13.55
N PHE A 49 3.25 -0.02 -13.69
CA PHE A 49 2.67 -0.88 -14.72
C PHE A 49 1.62 -1.79 -14.11
N LEU A 50 0.42 -1.82 -14.71
CA LEU A 50 -0.68 -2.70 -14.34
C LEU A 50 -1.07 -3.62 -15.51
N GLU A 51 -0.92 -3.14 -16.75
CA GLU A 51 -1.38 -3.85 -17.94
C GLU A 51 -0.45 -4.99 -18.33
N PRO A 52 -0.99 -6.15 -18.78
CA PRO A 52 -0.20 -7.18 -19.42
C PRO A 52 0.54 -6.65 -20.65
N GLY A 53 1.71 -7.22 -20.92
CA GLY A 53 2.53 -6.83 -22.07
C GLY A 53 4.00 -6.64 -21.72
N THR A 54 4.77 -6.14 -22.68
CA THR A 54 6.18 -5.80 -22.50
C THR A 54 6.35 -4.30 -22.43
N HIS A 55 6.95 -3.84 -21.36
CA HIS A 55 7.14 -2.45 -21.00
C HIS A 55 8.61 -2.12 -20.89
N GLU A 56 9.00 -0.95 -21.38
CA GLU A 56 10.35 -0.42 -21.19
C GLU A 56 10.44 0.24 -19.80
N ILE A 57 11.46 -0.12 -19.03
CA ILE A 57 11.79 0.57 -17.77
C ILE A 57 12.81 1.64 -18.09
N THR A 58 12.44 2.88 -17.76
CA THR A 58 13.31 4.06 -17.83
C THR A 58 13.58 4.59 -16.43
N SER A 59 14.74 5.20 -16.21
CA SER A 59 15.12 5.81 -14.94
C SER A 59 16.11 6.95 -15.19
N ASP A 60 15.96 8.02 -14.46
CA ASP A 60 16.94 9.15 -14.44
C ASP A 60 18.09 8.86 -13.50
N THR A 61 18.04 7.76 -12.73
CA THR A 61 19.10 7.31 -11.83
C THR A 61 19.72 5.99 -12.32
N ASP A 62 20.97 5.73 -11.96
CA ASP A 62 21.70 4.52 -12.38
C ASP A 62 21.09 3.24 -11.83
N PHE A 63 20.32 3.31 -10.76
CA PHE A 63 19.66 2.18 -10.12
C PHE A 63 18.21 2.50 -9.81
N ALA A 64 17.38 1.46 -9.89
CA ALA A 64 16.00 1.52 -9.43
C ALA A 64 15.63 0.25 -8.68
N MET A 65 14.65 0.36 -7.78
CA MET A 65 14.00 -0.79 -7.17
C MET A 65 12.68 -1.07 -7.89
N VAL A 66 12.59 -2.24 -8.51
CA VAL A 66 11.36 -2.72 -9.13
C VAL A 66 10.59 -3.53 -8.10
N THR A 67 9.40 -3.08 -7.74
CA THR A 67 8.57 -3.71 -6.72
C THR A 67 7.25 -4.15 -7.31
N MET A 68 6.99 -5.45 -7.30
CA MET A 68 5.75 -6.06 -7.77
C MET A 68 4.83 -6.38 -6.59
N ARG A 69 3.53 -6.12 -6.77
CA ARG A 69 2.46 -6.52 -5.87
C ARG A 69 1.47 -7.38 -6.64
N ILE A 70 1.11 -8.54 -6.09
CA ILE A 70 0.09 -9.44 -6.63
C ILE A 70 -0.98 -9.62 -5.58
N ARG A 71 -2.24 -9.34 -5.93
CA ARG A 71 -3.37 -9.54 -5.03
C ARG A 71 -3.49 -10.99 -4.59
N ALA A 72 -3.74 -11.20 -3.29
CA ALA A 72 -3.86 -12.51 -2.67
C ALA A 72 -5.25 -12.70 -2.05
N ASN A 73 -5.82 -13.86 -2.26
CA ASN A 73 -6.97 -14.34 -1.50
C ASN A 73 -6.49 -15.21 -0.34
N GLN A 74 -6.41 -14.63 0.85
CA GLN A 74 -5.93 -15.34 2.03
C GLN A 74 -6.92 -16.37 2.57
N SER A 75 -8.18 -16.30 2.14
CA SER A 75 -9.22 -17.27 2.51
C SER A 75 -9.18 -18.54 1.65
N ASP A 76 -8.40 -18.54 0.56
CA ASP A 76 -8.22 -19.68 -0.34
C ASP A 76 -6.80 -20.26 -0.23
N PRO A 77 -6.61 -21.43 0.38
CA PRO A 77 -5.30 -22.09 0.45
C PRO A 77 -4.68 -22.39 -0.92
N GLY A 78 -5.48 -22.55 -1.98
CA GLY A 78 -5.04 -22.80 -3.34
C GLY A 78 -4.51 -21.57 -4.07
N ASP A 79 -4.77 -20.37 -3.56
CA ASP A 79 -4.39 -19.12 -4.21
C ASP A 79 -2.87 -18.92 -4.31
N ASN A 80 -2.11 -19.51 -3.39
CA ASN A 80 -0.65 -19.45 -3.40
C ASN A 80 -0.05 -20.05 -4.68
N ASP A 81 -0.62 -21.12 -5.21
CA ASP A 81 -0.14 -21.74 -6.45
C ASP A 81 -0.45 -20.84 -7.66
N ALA A 82 -1.62 -20.21 -7.69
CA ALA A 82 -1.99 -19.26 -8.73
C ALA A 82 -1.08 -18.02 -8.71
N ILE A 83 -0.78 -17.49 -7.52
CA ILE A 83 0.17 -16.38 -7.34
C ILE A 83 1.58 -16.78 -7.76
N ALA A 84 2.05 -17.98 -7.41
CA ALA A 84 3.35 -18.48 -7.79
C ALA A 84 3.47 -18.62 -9.30
N ALA A 85 2.43 -19.13 -9.97
CA ALA A 85 2.39 -19.25 -11.43
C ALA A 85 2.43 -17.90 -12.12
N LEU A 86 1.63 -16.94 -11.64
CA LEU A 86 1.61 -15.57 -12.17
C LEU A 86 2.98 -14.89 -11.98
N ARG A 87 3.56 -15.01 -10.78
CA ARG A 87 4.90 -14.48 -10.47
C ARG A 87 5.98 -15.06 -11.40
N ALA A 88 5.93 -16.35 -11.67
CA ALA A 88 6.88 -17.01 -12.57
C ALA A 88 6.73 -16.55 -14.04
N GLY A 89 5.56 -16.07 -14.42
CA GLY A 89 5.29 -15.49 -15.74
C GLY A 89 5.85 -14.08 -15.93
N VAL A 90 6.07 -13.33 -14.85
CA VAL A 90 6.68 -12.00 -14.92
C VAL A 90 8.17 -12.13 -15.21
N LYS A 91 8.64 -11.40 -16.22
CA LYS A 91 10.05 -11.41 -16.63
C LYS A 91 10.61 -9.99 -16.52
N LEU A 92 11.79 -9.91 -15.94
CA LEU A 92 12.56 -8.66 -15.84
C LEU A 92 13.92 -8.92 -16.51
N GLU A 93 14.15 -8.27 -17.66
CA GLU A 93 15.39 -8.34 -18.42
C GLU A 93 16.14 -7.03 -18.22
N VAL A 94 17.36 -7.10 -17.70
CA VAL A 94 18.18 -5.95 -17.31
C VAL A 94 19.42 -5.92 -18.16
N GLY A 95 19.67 -4.81 -18.87
CA GLY A 95 20.86 -4.64 -19.72
C GLY A 95 22.13 -4.35 -18.91
N GLY A 96 22.03 -3.65 -17.79
CA GLY A 96 23.13 -3.38 -16.88
C GLY A 96 23.46 -4.55 -15.96
N ASN A 97 24.66 -4.58 -15.39
CA ASN A 97 25.10 -5.63 -14.48
C ASN A 97 25.89 -5.11 -13.28
N ALA A 98 25.93 -3.80 -13.06
CA ALA A 98 26.57 -3.21 -11.90
C ALA A 98 25.78 -3.54 -10.63
N SER A 99 26.50 -3.74 -9.54
CA SER A 99 25.90 -3.92 -8.22
C SER A 99 25.71 -2.57 -7.54
N HIS A 100 24.52 -2.32 -7.02
CA HIS A 100 24.27 -1.13 -6.21
C HIS A 100 25.15 -1.16 -4.95
N VAL A 101 25.94 -0.11 -4.78
CA VAL A 101 26.76 0.08 -3.59
C VAL A 101 26.14 1.19 -2.76
N ARG A 102 25.66 0.82 -1.56
CA ARG A 102 25.10 1.80 -0.64
C ARG A 102 26.18 2.83 -0.24
N PRO A 103 25.90 4.12 -0.36
CA PRO A 103 26.79 5.16 0.16
C PRO A 103 27.03 4.98 1.67
N ASN A 104 28.18 5.43 2.14
CA ASN A 104 28.51 5.38 3.56
C ASN A 104 27.85 6.56 4.30
N TYR A 105 26.57 6.41 4.58
CA TYR A 105 25.79 7.40 5.34
C TYR A 105 26.16 7.37 6.82
N ASP A 106 26.15 8.54 7.46
CA ASP A 106 26.03 8.64 8.90
C ASP A 106 24.61 8.20 9.30
N MET A 107 24.50 7.01 9.81
CA MET A 107 23.20 6.39 10.11
C MET A 107 22.47 7.06 11.27
N GLU A 108 23.21 7.67 12.22
CA GLU A 108 22.61 8.40 13.33
C GLU A 108 21.94 9.68 12.83
N GLN A 109 22.63 10.45 12.01
CA GLN A 109 22.08 11.66 11.39
C GLN A 109 20.92 11.34 10.43
N LEU A 110 21.04 10.25 9.65
CA LEU A 110 19.97 9.83 8.73
C LEU A 110 18.68 9.50 9.47
N VAL A 111 18.79 8.72 10.57
CA VAL A 111 17.63 8.35 11.38
C VAL A 111 17.02 9.57 12.06
N ALA A 112 17.84 10.46 12.62
CA ALA A 112 17.36 11.70 13.25
C ALA A 112 16.60 12.59 12.26
N LEU A 113 17.16 12.78 11.05
CA LEU A 113 16.50 13.56 9.99
C LEU A 113 15.18 12.90 9.54
N ARG A 114 15.17 11.57 9.32
CA ARG A 114 13.94 10.84 8.97
C ARG A 114 12.87 11.03 10.03
N ASP A 115 13.22 10.92 11.30
CA ASP A 115 12.28 11.05 12.40
C ASP A 115 11.71 12.48 12.49
N GLU A 116 12.53 13.50 12.27
CA GLU A 116 12.10 14.90 12.18
C GLU A 116 11.13 15.11 11.00
N LEU A 117 11.48 14.65 9.80
CA LEU A 117 10.63 14.74 8.61
C LEU A 117 9.32 13.97 8.81
N THR A 118 9.35 12.82 9.47
CA THR A 118 8.14 12.04 9.79
C THR A 118 7.21 12.82 10.71
N VAL A 119 7.73 13.47 11.75
CA VAL A 119 6.94 14.29 12.67
C VAL A 119 6.30 15.46 11.93
N GLU A 120 7.07 16.19 11.12
CA GLU A 120 6.56 17.35 10.38
C GLU A 120 5.53 16.93 9.31
N GLY A 121 5.83 15.91 8.51
CA GLY A 121 4.94 15.43 7.47
C GLY A 121 3.62 14.86 8.02
N THR A 122 3.66 14.18 9.16
CA THR A 122 2.45 13.63 9.80
C THR A 122 1.46 14.72 10.24
N LYS A 123 1.92 15.93 10.56
CA LYS A 123 1.06 17.08 10.90
C LYS A 123 0.13 17.50 9.75
N LEU A 124 0.47 17.15 8.52
CA LEU A 124 -0.37 17.46 7.35
C LEU A 124 -1.66 16.62 7.31
N GLY A 125 -1.72 15.51 8.03
CA GLY A 125 -2.90 14.65 8.13
C GLY A 125 -3.27 13.93 6.82
N THR A 126 -2.38 13.92 5.83
CA THR A 126 -2.58 13.28 4.53
C THR A 126 -1.26 12.73 3.99
N LEU A 127 -1.34 11.73 3.14
CA LEU A 127 -0.21 11.25 2.32
C LEU A 127 -0.34 11.67 0.84
N MET A 128 -1.44 12.34 0.49
CA MET A 128 -1.68 12.79 -0.89
C MET A 128 -0.61 13.80 -1.33
N GLY A 129 -0.14 13.65 -2.57
CA GLY A 129 0.89 14.50 -3.16
C GLY A 129 2.30 14.27 -2.62
N MET A 130 2.54 13.16 -1.90
CA MET A 130 3.85 12.84 -1.33
C MET A 130 4.66 11.84 -2.17
N GLN A 131 4.02 11.15 -3.11
CA GLN A 131 4.66 10.13 -3.97
C GLN A 131 4.26 10.35 -5.42
N GLY A 132 5.21 10.27 -6.34
CA GLY A 132 4.94 10.42 -7.77
C GLY A 132 6.17 10.69 -8.61
N ALA A 133 5.94 11.12 -9.84
CA ALA A 133 6.97 11.34 -10.84
C ALA A 133 7.77 12.63 -10.60
N HIS A 134 8.95 12.68 -11.17
CA HIS A 134 9.75 13.89 -11.21
C HIS A 134 8.94 15.11 -11.73
N GLY A 135 9.09 16.23 -11.07
CA GLY A 135 8.44 17.49 -11.44
C GLY A 135 6.94 17.56 -11.15
N THR A 136 6.32 16.49 -10.62
CA THR A 136 4.90 16.50 -10.26
C THR A 136 4.66 16.66 -8.76
N ILE A 137 5.69 16.43 -7.94
CA ILE A 137 5.61 16.47 -6.48
C ILE A 137 6.48 17.61 -5.96
N GLU A 138 5.96 18.40 -5.04
CA GLU A 138 6.71 19.42 -4.33
C GLU A 138 7.88 18.78 -3.55
N PRO A 139 9.10 19.34 -3.59
CA PRO A 139 10.30 18.73 -2.99
C PRO A 139 10.16 18.40 -1.49
N MET A 140 9.50 19.25 -0.71
CA MET A 140 9.29 18.96 0.71
C MET A 140 8.25 17.86 0.93
N MET A 141 7.20 17.81 0.11
CA MET A 141 6.22 16.71 0.14
C MET A 141 6.87 15.39 -0.21
N HIS A 142 7.76 15.36 -1.21
CA HIS A 142 8.56 14.19 -1.56
C HIS A 142 9.43 13.70 -0.39
N LEU A 143 10.11 14.60 0.32
CA LEU A 143 10.91 14.24 1.49
C LEU A 143 10.05 13.69 2.63
N TYR A 144 8.91 14.30 2.91
CA TYR A 144 7.96 13.79 3.90
C TYR A 144 7.45 12.39 3.51
N GLY A 145 7.06 12.20 2.25
CA GLY A 145 6.61 10.91 1.75
C GLY A 145 7.67 9.83 1.88
N THR A 146 8.92 10.14 1.51
CA THR A 146 10.05 9.22 1.64
C THR A 146 10.33 8.83 3.10
N ALA A 147 10.21 9.79 4.02
CA ALA A 147 10.44 9.54 5.45
C ALA A 147 9.31 8.73 6.12
N ILE A 148 8.05 9.04 5.78
CA ILE A 148 6.86 8.43 6.40
C ILE A 148 6.58 7.05 5.82
N GLY A 149 6.70 6.90 4.49
CA GLY A 149 6.27 5.69 3.79
C GLY A 149 7.09 5.42 2.54
N TRP A 150 8.30 4.91 2.71
CA TRP A 150 9.13 4.53 1.57
C TRP A 150 8.41 3.50 0.69
N GLY A 151 8.36 3.77 -0.62
CA GLY A 151 7.77 2.85 -1.61
C GLY A 151 6.25 2.74 -1.55
N LEU A 152 5.54 3.74 -1.05
CA LEU A 152 4.10 3.87 -1.26
C LEU A 152 3.81 4.08 -2.75
N LEU A 153 2.67 3.58 -3.20
CA LEU A 153 2.19 3.86 -4.56
C LEU A 153 1.80 5.34 -4.70
N PRO A 154 2.00 5.95 -5.88
CA PRO A 154 1.47 7.27 -6.19
C PRO A 154 -0.05 7.34 -6.04
N ASP A 155 -0.58 8.56 -5.86
CA ASP A 155 -2.00 8.79 -5.59
C ASP A 155 -2.95 8.15 -6.59
N ALA A 156 -2.56 8.12 -7.87
CA ALA A 156 -3.37 7.54 -8.92
C ALA A 156 -3.53 6.01 -8.80
N GLN A 157 -2.59 5.33 -8.13
CA GLN A 157 -2.58 3.88 -7.98
C GLN A 157 -3.04 3.42 -6.60
N ALA A 158 -2.88 4.23 -5.56
CA ALA A 158 -3.41 3.88 -4.25
C ALA A 158 -3.62 5.08 -3.34
N GLN A 159 -4.64 4.98 -2.49
CA GLN A 159 -4.90 5.94 -1.43
C GLN A 159 -4.94 5.24 -0.07
N TYR A 160 -4.49 5.97 0.94
CA TYR A 160 -4.30 5.45 2.29
C TYR A 160 -4.95 6.39 3.30
N LEU A 161 -6.07 5.96 3.89
CA LEU A 161 -6.78 6.73 4.91
C LEU A 161 -6.56 6.08 6.27
N GLY A 162 -5.76 6.74 7.11
CA GLY A 162 -5.42 6.27 8.44
C GLY A 162 -6.39 6.79 9.51
N SER A 163 -6.78 5.94 10.44
CA SER A 163 -7.55 6.33 11.62
C SER A 163 -6.65 6.90 12.73
N PRO A 164 -7.22 7.64 13.70
CA PRO A 164 -6.56 7.86 14.97
C PRO A 164 -6.37 6.55 15.75
N LYS A 165 -5.65 6.60 16.87
CA LYS A 165 -5.56 5.49 17.82
C LYS A 165 -6.79 5.46 18.73
N PHE A 166 -7.24 4.25 19.07
CA PHE A 166 -8.39 3.99 19.93
C PHE A 166 -8.00 3.14 21.14
N ALA A 167 -8.75 3.26 22.23
CA ALA A 167 -8.64 2.38 23.38
C ALA A 167 -9.24 0.99 23.05
N ASN A 168 -8.77 -0.05 23.74
CA ASN A 168 -9.35 -1.40 23.66
C ASN A 168 -10.31 -1.64 24.81
N ASP A 169 -11.43 -0.94 24.84
CA ASP A 169 -12.34 -0.86 25.98
C ASP A 169 -13.82 -1.14 25.63
N GLY A 170 -14.05 -2.00 24.63
CA GLY A 170 -15.41 -2.44 24.24
C GLY A 170 -15.57 -2.69 22.75
N CYS A 171 -16.79 -2.53 22.27
CA CYS A 171 -17.13 -2.67 20.87
C CYS A 171 -17.30 -1.30 20.20
N TYR A 172 -16.66 -1.17 19.06
CA TYR A 172 -16.77 0.01 18.19
C TYR A 172 -17.36 -0.38 16.83
N MET A 173 -18.03 0.56 16.19
CA MET A 173 -18.63 0.38 14.87
C MET A 173 -18.49 1.63 14.02
N ALA A 174 -18.30 1.43 12.72
CA ALA A 174 -18.34 2.49 11.73
C ALA A 174 -19.00 2.02 10.44
N SER A 175 -19.85 2.87 9.85
CA SER A 175 -20.55 2.60 8.59
C SER A 175 -19.83 3.31 7.45
N TYR A 176 -19.34 2.53 6.50
CA TYR A 176 -18.56 3.00 5.34
C TYR A 176 -19.45 3.11 4.11
N ALA A 177 -19.35 4.22 3.39
CA ALA A 177 -19.80 4.28 2.01
C ALA A 177 -18.92 3.35 1.14
N ALA A 178 -19.42 2.95 -0.02
CA ALA A 178 -18.63 2.18 -1.00
C ALA A 178 -17.35 2.95 -1.38
N PRO A 179 -16.16 2.40 -1.12
CA PRO A 179 -14.91 3.05 -1.51
C PRO A 179 -14.82 3.16 -3.04
N PRO A 180 -14.43 4.35 -3.59
CA PRO A 180 -14.40 4.56 -5.03
C PRO A 180 -13.12 4.02 -5.66
N PHE A 181 -13.21 2.97 -6.47
CA PHE A 181 -12.07 2.40 -7.23
C PHE A 181 -12.49 1.90 -8.61
N ASN A 182 -11.51 1.71 -9.49
CA ASN A 182 -11.67 1.10 -10.81
C ASN A 182 -11.16 -0.34 -10.78
N GLU A 183 -11.75 -1.23 -11.58
CA GLU A 183 -11.18 -2.57 -11.79
C GLU A 183 -9.81 -2.48 -12.52
N PRO A 184 -8.85 -3.34 -12.19
CA PRO A 184 -8.89 -4.46 -11.23
C PRO A 184 -8.49 -4.06 -9.80
N GLY A 185 -8.64 -2.78 -9.44
CA GLY A 185 -8.38 -2.28 -8.09
C GLY A 185 -9.30 -2.92 -7.05
N PHE A 186 -9.10 -2.54 -5.81
CA PHE A 186 -9.83 -3.08 -4.66
C PHE A 186 -9.63 -2.18 -3.46
N PHE A 187 -10.30 -2.49 -2.36
CA PHE A 187 -10.03 -1.85 -1.08
C PHE A 187 -9.87 -2.86 0.06
N SER A 188 -9.27 -2.42 1.14
CA SER A 188 -9.15 -3.20 2.37
C SER A 188 -9.03 -2.31 3.61
N ILE A 189 -9.42 -2.87 4.75
CA ILE A 189 -9.11 -2.32 6.07
C ILE A 189 -8.11 -3.27 6.74
N THR A 190 -6.95 -2.76 7.13
CA THR A 190 -5.99 -3.51 7.95
C THR A 190 -5.81 -2.81 9.28
N ILE A 191 -5.91 -3.58 10.37
CA ILE A 191 -5.76 -3.10 11.74
C ILE A 191 -4.31 -3.29 12.24
N TYR A 192 -3.89 -2.38 13.11
CA TYR A 192 -2.53 -2.36 13.68
C TYR A 192 -2.59 -2.08 15.18
N ASP A 193 -1.53 -2.49 15.87
CA ASP A 193 -1.28 -2.07 17.24
C ASP A 193 -0.84 -0.59 17.32
N ALA A 194 -0.56 -0.12 18.53
CA ALA A 194 -0.15 1.26 18.78
C ALA A 194 1.12 1.68 18.04
N ASP A 195 2.00 0.75 17.69
CA ASP A 195 3.27 0.99 17.01
C ASP A 195 3.20 0.77 15.49
N GLY A 196 2.03 0.36 14.98
CA GLY A 196 1.79 0.11 13.57
C GLY A 196 2.15 -1.29 13.10
N TRP A 197 2.28 -2.25 13.99
CA TRP A 197 2.50 -3.65 13.64
C TRP A 197 1.18 -4.41 13.45
N ILE A 198 1.17 -5.34 12.50
CA ILE A 198 0.14 -6.36 12.39
C ILE A 198 0.38 -7.38 13.52
N TYR A 199 -0.60 -7.56 14.38
CA TYR A 199 -0.52 -8.42 15.56
C TYR A 199 -1.37 -9.68 15.48
N THR A 200 -2.20 -9.81 14.45
CA THR A 200 -3.10 -10.96 14.25
C THR A 200 -3.26 -11.27 12.77
N GLU A 201 -3.58 -12.52 12.46
CA GLU A 201 -3.91 -12.95 11.09
C GLU A 201 -5.31 -12.52 10.68
N ASP A 202 -6.23 -12.38 11.63
CA ASP A 202 -7.62 -11.95 11.41
C ASP A 202 -7.77 -10.41 11.35
N GLY A 203 -6.67 -9.68 11.21
CA GLY A 203 -6.62 -8.22 11.26
C GLY A 203 -6.90 -7.51 9.94
N ILE A 204 -7.67 -8.14 9.03
CA ILE A 204 -7.98 -7.58 7.72
C ILE A 204 -9.43 -7.82 7.32
N LEU A 205 -10.03 -6.81 6.69
CA LEU A 205 -11.28 -6.92 5.94
C LEU A 205 -11.03 -6.54 4.48
N ASN A 206 -11.46 -7.39 3.54
CA ASN A 206 -11.42 -7.14 2.10
C ASN A 206 -12.53 -7.95 1.41
N GLU A 207 -12.63 -7.91 0.07
CA GLU A 207 -13.70 -8.58 -0.69
C GLU A 207 -13.79 -10.11 -0.49
N PHE A 208 -12.74 -10.73 0.06
CA PHE A 208 -12.73 -12.19 0.26
C PHE A 208 -13.33 -12.62 1.61
N ASN A 209 -13.46 -11.70 2.57
CA ASN A 209 -13.96 -12.00 3.91
C ASN A 209 -14.94 -10.96 4.45
N MET A 210 -15.33 -9.97 3.63
CA MET A 210 -16.22 -8.89 4.02
C MET A 210 -17.63 -9.11 3.46
N ASN A 211 -18.64 -8.83 4.27
CA ASN A 211 -20.02 -8.74 3.83
C ASN A 211 -20.35 -7.29 3.46
N LEU A 212 -20.69 -7.06 2.19
CA LEU A 212 -21.10 -5.76 1.65
C LEU A 212 -22.62 -5.70 1.46
N ASN A 213 -23.17 -4.49 1.58
CA ASN A 213 -24.53 -4.20 1.14
C ASN A 213 -24.61 -4.15 -0.41
N GLU A 214 -25.84 -4.17 -0.96
CA GLU A 214 -26.08 -4.14 -2.42
C GLU A 214 -25.45 -2.91 -3.11
N ASP A 215 -25.32 -1.79 -2.40
CA ASP A 215 -24.70 -0.55 -2.90
C ASP A 215 -23.18 -0.49 -2.67
N GLY A 216 -22.58 -1.56 -2.14
CA GLY A 216 -21.16 -1.65 -1.82
C GLY A 216 -20.74 -0.97 -0.51
N SER A 217 -21.71 -0.37 0.22
CA SER A 217 -21.48 0.12 1.59
C SER A 217 -21.34 -1.04 2.57
N PHE A 218 -20.79 -0.80 3.76
CA PHE A 218 -20.66 -1.83 4.79
C PHE A 218 -20.50 -1.23 6.18
N ASP A 219 -20.89 -2.02 7.17
CA ASP A 219 -20.55 -1.78 8.56
C ASP A 219 -19.32 -2.62 8.94
N ALA A 220 -18.37 -2.00 9.61
CA ALA A 220 -17.24 -2.69 10.20
C ALA A 220 -17.26 -2.53 11.72
N TYR A 221 -16.97 -3.62 12.41
CA TYR A 221 -16.94 -3.71 13.85
C TYR A 221 -15.51 -3.93 14.34
N PHE A 222 -15.21 -3.44 15.53
CA PHE A 222 -13.87 -3.49 16.09
C PHE A 222 -13.95 -3.79 17.60
N GLY A 223 -13.26 -4.86 18.00
CA GLY A 223 -13.17 -5.26 19.40
C GLY A 223 -14.17 -6.32 19.83
N GLU A 224 -14.67 -6.22 21.06
CA GLU A 224 -15.53 -7.23 21.69
C GLU A 224 -17.00 -7.05 21.27
N CYS A 225 -17.29 -7.21 19.99
CA CYS A 225 -18.63 -6.98 19.42
C CYS A 225 -19.52 -8.25 19.38
N GLY A 226 -19.02 -9.38 19.87
CA GLY A 226 -19.74 -10.66 19.78
C GLY A 226 -19.69 -11.27 18.37
N GLU A 227 -20.70 -12.08 18.06
CA GLU A 227 -20.84 -12.74 16.76
C GLU A 227 -21.51 -11.81 15.74
N VAL A 228 -20.71 -10.91 15.14
CA VAL A 228 -21.16 -10.01 14.07
C VAL A 228 -20.22 -10.15 12.88
N ASP A 229 -20.76 -9.92 11.68
CA ASP A 229 -19.97 -9.89 10.45
C ASP A 229 -19.02 -8.68 10.45
N ASN A 230 -17.95 -8.76 9.65
CA ASN A 230 -16.96 -7.68 9.49
C ASN A 230 -16.34 -7.20 10.82
N ASN A 231 -16.11 -8.12 11.76
CA ASN A 231 -15.49 -7.78 13.05
C ASN A 231 -13.98 -7.98 13.03
N LEU A 232 -13.24 -6.97 13.45
CA LEU A 232 -11.79 -6.99 13.60
C LEU A 232 -11.40 -7.02 15.09
N PRO A 233 -10.52 -7.94 15.53
CA PRO A 233 -10.05 -7.98 16.91
C PRO A 233 -9.16 -6.77 17.20
N THR A 234 -9.25 -6.21 18.41
CA THR A 234 -8.51 -5.01 18.81
C THR A 234 -7.55 -5.26 19.96
N VAL A 235 -6.55 -4.40 20.10
CA VAL A 235 -5.60 -4.31 21.21
C VAL A 235 -5.50 -2.86 21.68
N GLU A 236 -4.88 -2.58 22.82
CA GLU A 236 -4.74 -1.20 23.29
C GLU A 236 -3.97 -0.32 22.30
N GLY A 237 -4.51 0.86 22.00
CA GLY A 237 -3.94 1.80 21.05
C GLY A 237 -4.08 1.40 19.58
N TRP A 238 -4.99 0.45 19.30
CA TRP A 238 -5.25 0.02 17.92
C TRP A 238 -5.61 1.18 17.00
N ASN A 239 -5.28 1.01 15.74
CA ASN A 239 -5.63 1.91 14.65
C ASN A 239 -5.72 1.11 13.36
N TYR A 240 -6.26 1.70 12.31
CA TYR A 240 -6.38 1.02 11.03
C TYR A 240 -6.03 1.92 9.86
N ILE A 241 -5.79 1.30 8.72
CA ILE A 241 -5.69 1.97 7.42
C ILE A 241 -6.71 1.36 6.49
N LEU A 242 -7.59 2.19 5.93
CA LEU A 242 -8.35 1.88 4.74
C LEU A 242 -7.47 2.19 3.53
N ARG A 243 -7.22 1.16 2.71
CA ARG A 243 -6.49 1.28 1.44
C ARG A 243 -7.47 1.15 0.29
N ILE A 244 -7.31 2.00 -0.71
CA ILE A 244 -8.07 1.96 -1.96
C ILE A 244 -7.06 1.91 -3.09
N TYR A 245 -7.03 0.82 -3.86
CA TYR A 245 -6.15 0.64 -5.01
C TYR A 245 -6.92 1.00 -6.29
N GLU A 246 -6.26 1.63 -7.25
CA GLU A 246 -6.84 2.21 -8.48
C GLU A 246 -8.03 3.15 -8.16
N PRO A 247 -7.84 4.13 -7.25
CA PRO A 247 -8.92 4.97 -6.78
C PRO A 247 -9.47 5.86 -7.89
N ARG A 248 -10.78 6.14 -7.85
CA ARG A 248 -11.37 7.24 -8.62
C ARG A 248 -11.16 8.54 -7.84
N LEU A 249 -10.10 9.28 -8.19
CA LEU A 249 -9.60 10.42 -7.41
C LEU A 249 -10.60 11.58 -7.29
N ASP A 250 -11.45 11.81 -8.28
CA ASP A 250 -12.50 12.81 -8.27
C ASP A 250 -13.56 12.49 -7.20
N GLU A 251 -14.02 11.25 -7.13
CA GLU A 251 -14.97 10.79 -6.11
C GLU A 251 -14.32 10.73 -4.72
N LEU A 252 -13.03 10.42 -4.65
CA LEU A 252 -12.30 10.32 -3.39
C LEU A 252 -12.19 11.67 -2.66
N GLN A 253 -12.29 12.81 -3.37
CA GLN A 253 -12.28 14.13 -2.74
C GLN A 253 -13.40 14.32 -1.72
N GLU A 254 -14.54 13.65 -1.91
CA GLU A 254 -15.69 13.68 -1.01
C GLU A 254 -15.72 12.49 -0.03
N PHE A 255 -14.95 11.44 -0.32
CA PHE A 255 -14.88 10.26 0.53
C PHE A 255 -14.10 10.56 1.82
N ARG A 256 -14.67 10.18 2.95
CA ARG A 256 -14.04 10.33 4.27
C ARG A 256 -14.19 9.05 5.07
N LEU A 257 -13.23 8.79 5.96
CA LEU A 257 -13.44 7.78 6.99
C LEU A 257 -14.65 8.16 7.85
N PRO A 258 -15.55 7.21 8.10
CA PRO A 258 -16.72 7.46 8.96
C PRO A 258 -16.29 7.72 10.40
N GLU A 259 -17.17 8.36 11.14
CA GLU A 259 -17.02 8.50 12.58
C GLU A 259 -17.10 7.13 13.26
N MET A 260 -16.12 6.82 14.10
CA MET A 260 -16.10 5.63 14.92
C MET A 260 -17.00 5.81 16.13
N LYS A 261 -17.96 4.91 16.33
CA LYS A 261 -18.90 4.93 17.46
C LYS A 261 -18.61 3.77 18.39
N LYS A 262 -18.41 4.07 19.67
CA LYS A 262 -18.42 3.05 20.72
C LYS A 262 -19.87 2.67 21.00
N ILE A 263 -20.20 1.37 20.91
CA ILE A 263 -21.56 0.84 21.05
C ILE A 263 -21.74 -0.03 22.30
N SER A 264 -20.67 -0.46 22.93
CA SER A 264 -20.71 -1.11 24.26
C SER A 264 -19.39 -0.96 25.03
#